data_0503f12e0e09d032c686e2322be45165
#
_entry.id   0503f12e0e09d032c686e2322be45165
#
_cell.length_a   1.000
_cell.length_b   1.000
_cell.length_c   1.000
_cell.angle_alpha   90.00
_cell.angle_beta   90.00
_cell.angle_gamma   90.00
#
_symmetry.space_group_name_H-M   'P 1'
#
loop_
_entity.id
_entity.type
_entity.pdbx_description
1 polymer ?
#
loop_
_entity_poly.entity_id
_entity_poly.type
_entity_poly.pdbx_seq_one_letter_code
_entity_poly.pdbx_strand_id
1 'polypeptide(L)'
;VPPPDDEPGTPEEEEEEADAAPVVIAPEPEPEPEPEPKKKGAKDSKGAGKKGAKDKGAKDKKAKKPKGDPRCGGRTPIYEYSVRSGDNLGRIAGQFGVRAKDIVRLNAKLKKDPNKLSIGQKILVCPEIAPHLYEEGTYTVKSGDSWSEIAEKYGMTAKELQDLQKGSMRKKIDAGKSIQPGDEVTVLIDRGVLGAFMPPDEDKGVLKIGVPLDPGKHYYIKRPHLAFGTAHTIKAIKRAISGYAQLKGIKGGPQIHVGDISARGGGPLRGHKSHQKGLDVDVGLVLKGDDAGEVRFLTGRVDNLDIPRTWALLKAFIDTNEVRAIFLDYGLQKLLYEHAKKKGARESTLDELFQYPRGKGRSYGIIRHWKGHRDHFHVRFRR
;
A
#
# COMPACT_ATOMS: atom_id res chain seq x y z
N VAL A 1 -39.78 63.27 -24.97
CA VAL A 1 -38.82 63.29 -23.86
C VAL A 1 -37.84 62.20 -24.16
N PRO A 2 -36.54 62.54 -24.43
CA PRO A 2 -35.47 61.54 -24.63
C PRO A 2 -34.97 60.99 -23.29
N PRO A 3 -34.35 59.81 -23.29
CA PRO A 3 -33.75 59.24 -22.09
C PRO A 3 -32.42 59.93 -21.74
N PRO A 4 -31.98 59.86 -20.49
CA PRO A 4 -30.75 60.54 -20.06
C PRO A 4 -29.49 59.73 -20.41
N ASP A 5 -28.43 60.52 -20.51
CA ASP A 5 -27.07 60.19 -20.97
C ASP A 5 -26.34 59.13 -20.19
N ASP A 6 -25.52 58.35 -20.92
CA ASP A 6 -24.55 57.39 -20.43
C ASP A 6 -23.40 58.08 -19.69
N GLU A 7 -23.12 57.68 -18.46
CA GLU A 7 -21.86 57.98 -17.81
C GLU A 7 -20.79 56.92 -18.19
N PRO A 8 -19.52 57.30 -18.39
CA PRO A 8 -18.46 56.39 -18.81
C PRO A 8 -17.97 55.55 -17.60
N GLY A 9 -18.07 54.22 -17.77
CA GLY A 9 -17.50 53.25 -16.84
C GLY A 9 -15.98 53.39 -16.69
N THR A 10 -15.52 53.35 -15.49
CA THR A 10 -14.11 53.24 -15.13
C THR A 10 -13.53 51.93 -15.67
N PRO A 11 -12.29 51.92 -16.19
CA PRO A 11 -11.67 50.65 -16.62
C PRO A 11 -11.35 49.80 -15.42
N GLU A 12 -11.84 48.56 -15.46
CA GLU A 12 -11.38 47.47 -14.59
C GLU A 12 -9.93 47.16 -14.94
N GLU A 13 -9.03 47.26 -13.93
CA GLU A 13 -7.67 46.82 -14.02
C GLU A 13 -7.70 45.29 -14.18
N GLU A 14 -7.37 44.79 -15.39
CA GLU A 14 -7.03 43.38 -15.62
C GLU A 14 -5.70 43.10 -14.87
N GLU A 15 -5.79 42.40 -13.74
CA GLU A 15 -4.63 41.77 -13.14
C GLU A 15 -4.11 40.68 -14.09
N GLU A 16 -3.01 40.97 -14.76
CA GLU A 16 -2.22 40.01 -15.53
C GLU A 16 -1.72 38.93 -14.58
N GLU A 17 -2.39 37.74 -14.53
CA GLU A 17 -1.83 36.53 -13.94
C GLU A 17 -0.54 36.18 -14.70
N ALA A 18 0.59 36.45 -14.09
CA ALA A 18 1.89 36.04 -14.58
C ALA A 18 1.92 34.51 -14.73
N ASP A 19 2.00 34.08 -15.97
CA ASP A 19 2.18 32.71 -16.43
C ASP A 19 3.45 32.13 -15.78
N ALA A 20 3.29 31.42 -14.66
CA ALA A 20 4.38 30.72 -14.00
C ALA A 20 4.77 29.53 -14.90
N ALA A 21 5.89 29.65 -15.55
CA ALA A 21 6.51 28.60 -16.35
C ALA A 21 6.49 27.25 -15.60
N PRO A 22 6.21 26.14 -16.28
CA PRO A 22 6.19 24.83 -15.64
C PRO A 22 7.57 24.50 -15.07
N VAL A 23 7.62 24.25 -13.76
CA VAL A 23 8.83 23.75 -13.10
C VAL A 23 9.16 22.39 -13.71
N VAL A 24 10.16 22.36 -14.57
CA VAL A 24 10.78 21.14 -15.09
C VAL A 24 11.51 20.49 -13.93
N ILE A 25 10.89 19.54 -13.26
CA ILE A 25 11.59 18.68 -12.31
C ILE A 25 12.49 17.77 -13.15
N ALA A 26 13.80 18.00 -13.08
CA ALA A 26 14.80 17.12 -13.68
C ALA A 26 14.55 15.66 -13.21
N PRO A 27 14.68 14.66 -14.08
CA PRO A 27 14.59 13.28 -13.66
C PRO A 27 15.68 12.97 -12.63
N GLU A 28 15.29 12.37 -11.50
CA GLU A 28 16.25 11.85 -10.52
C GLU A 28 17.23 10.90 -11.24
N PRO A 29 18.54 10.98 -10.96
CA PRO A 29 19.51 10.09 -11.54
C PRO A 29 19.17 8.64 -11.19
N GLU A 30 19.21 7.77 -12.19
CA GLU A 30 19.00 6.34 -12.00
C GLU A 30 20.04 5.81 -11.00
N PRO A 31 19.64 5.01 -10.00
CA PRO A 31 20.61 4.39 -9.10
C PRO A 31 21.54 3.48 -9.91
N GLU A 32 22.85 3.63 -9.71
CA GLU A 32 23.87 2.79 -10.34
C GLU A 32 23.56 1.29 -10.07
N PRO A 33 23.77 0.42 -11.07
CA PRO A 33 23.52 -1.02 -10.90
C PRO A 33 24.49 -1.58 -9.84
N GLU A 34 23.95 -2.33 -8.87
CA GLU A 34 24.76 -3.04 -7.89
C GLU A 34 25.80 -3.93 -8.60
N PRO A 35 27.07 -3.96 -8.16
CA PRO A 35 28.11 -4.75 -8.80
C PRO A 35 27.80 -6.24 -8.68
N GLU A 36 27.83 -6.94 -9.81
CA GLU A 36 27.67 -8.39 -9.88
C GLU A 36 28.73 -9.11 -9.00
N PRO A 37 28.36 -10.19 -8.29
CA PRO A 37 29.31 -10.94 -7.48
C PRO A 37 30.37 -11.61 -8.38
N LYS A 38 31.64 -11.22 -8.22
CA LYS A 38 32.79 -11.78 -8.94
C LYS A 38 32.87 -13.30 -8.71
N LYS A 39 32.74 -14.10 -9.78
CA LYS A 39 33.06 -15.52 -9.79
C LYS A 39 34.54 -15.71 -9.47
N LYS A 40 34.85 -16.25 -8.30
CA LYS A 40 36.21 -16.73 -8.00
C LYS A 40 36.46 -18.03 -8.74
N GLY A 41 37.45 -17.99 -9.62
CA GLY A 41 37.94 -19.13 -10.38
C GLY A 41 38.54 -20.19 -9.47
N ALA A 42 38.26 -21.43 -9.79
CA ALA A 42 38.90 -22.60 -9.20
C ALA A 42 40.39 -22.66 -9.60
N LYS A 43 41.27 -22.85 -8.65
CA LYS A 43 42.63 -23.35 -8.86
C LYS A 43 42.82 -24.60 -8.03
N ASP A 44 43.11 -25.68 -8.76
CA ASP A 44 43.58 -26.94 -8.19
C ASP A 44 44.90 -26.76 -7.43
N SER A 45 45.01 -27.37 -6.26
CA SER A 45 46.29 -27.82 -5.74
C SER A 45 46.10 -29.04 -4.82
N LYS A 46 46.71 -30.14 -5.22
CA LYS A 46 46.92 -31.36 -4.44
C LYS A 46 47.92 -31.10 -3.30
N GLY A 47 47.73 -31.74 -2.16
CA GLY A 47 48.78 -31.85 -1.16
C GLY A 47 48.34 -32.31 0.22
N ALA A 48 48.51 -33.60 0.44
CA ALA A 48 48.96 -34.28 1.69
C ALA A 48 48.34 -33.98 3.05
N GLY A 49 47.90 -35.05 3.65
CA GLY A 49 47.26 -35.28 4.93
C GLY A 49 47.94 -34.77 6.21
N LYS A 50 47.04 -34.56 7.21
CA LYS A 50 47.37 -34.83 8.61
C LYS A 50 46.07 -35.10 9.40
N LYS A 51 46.10 -36.23 10.15
CA LYS A 51 45.05 -36.61 11.11
C LYS A 51 45.02 -35.61 12.25
N GLY A 52 43.84 -35.13 12.62
CA GLY A 52 43.66 -34.27 13.78
C GLY A 52 42.18 -34.20 14.19
N ALA A 53 41.92 -34.76 15.38
CA ALA A 53 40.85 -34.53 16.33
C ALA A 53 39.41 -34.24 15.82
N LYS A 54 38.51 -35.15 16.15
CA LYS A 54 37.06 -34.98 16.10
C LYS A 54 36.61 -33.97 17.14
N ASP A 55 36.43 -32.72 16.72
CA ASP A 55 35.64 -31.76 17.48
C ASP A 55 34.16 -32.01 17.12
N LYS A 56 33.37 -32.37 18.13
CA LYS A 56 31.91 -32.53 17.99
C LYS A 56 31.27 -31.14 17.97
N GLY A 57 31.31 -30.51 16.79
CA GLY A 57 30.56 -29.26 16.55
C GLY A 57 29.09 -29.43 16.91
N ALA A 58 28.65 -28.65 17.87
CA ALA A 58 27.25 -28.51 18.24
C ALA A 58 26.44 -28.20 16.99
N LYS A 59 25.58 -29.14 16.60
CA LYS A 59 24.58 -28.89 15.54
C LYS A 59 23.63 -27.80 16.03
N ASP A 60 23.79 -26.59 15.53
CA ASP A 60 22.81 -25.53 15.67
C ASP A 60 21.44 -26.09 15.24
N LYS A 61 20.62 -26.36 16.24
CA LYS A 61 19.20 -26.70 16.02
C LYS A 61 18.56 -25.47 15.44
N LYS A 62 18.45 -25.39 14.08
CA LYS A 62 17.61 -24.40 13.43
C LYS A 62 16.26 -24.42 14.12
N ALA A 63 15.92 -23.38 14.84
CA ALA A 63 14.64 -23.22 15.50
C ALA A 63 13.55 -23.45 14.43
N LYS A 64 12.69 -24.45 14.66
CA LYS A 64 11.57 -24.73 13.74
C LYS A 64 10.71 -23.47 13.69
N LYS A 65 10.49 -22.93 12.48
CA LYS A 65 9.54 -21.82 12.31
C LYS A 65 8.21 -22.19 12.97
N PRO A 66 7.61 -21.32 13.78
CA PRO A 66 6.31 -21.59 14.41
C PRO A 66 5.28 -21.92 13.33
N LYS A 67 4.44 -22.91 13.59
CA LYS A 67 3.35 -23.28 12.69
C LYS A 67 2.33 -22.15 12.67
N GLY A 68 1.71 -21.88 11.50
CA GLY A 68 0.62 -20.92 11.37
C GLY A 68 -0.56 -21.29 12.29
N ASP A 69 -1.20 -20.28 12.86
CA ASP A 69 -2.40 -20.46 13.69
C ASP A 69 -3.64 -20.74 12.81
N PRO A 70 -4.49 -21.73 13.15
CA PRO A 70 -5.72 -22.01 12.39
C PRO A 70 -6.64 -20.79 12.24
N ARG A 71 -6.69 -19.90 13.25
CA ARG A 71 -7.46 -18.65 13.20
C ARG A 71 -6.93 -17.66 12.16
N CYS A 72 -5.66 -17.79 11.78
CA CYS A 72 -4.97 -17.05 10.72
C CYS A 72 -4.95 -17.83 9.38
N GLY A 73 -5.83 -18.82 9.21
CA GLY A 73 -5.84 -19.69 8.04
C GLY A 73 -4.61 -20.59 7.92
N GLY A 74 -3.90 -20.84 9.01
CA GLY A 74 -2.70 -21.68 9.06
C GLY A 74 -1.46 -21.04 8.41
N ARG A 75 -1.51 -19.76 7.98
CA ARG A 75 -0.44 -19.09 7.23
C ARG A 75 0.60 -18.42 8.11
N THR A 76 0.17 -17.69 9.12
CA THR A 76 1.03 -16.98 10.07
C THR A 76 0.67 -17.35 11.51
N PRO A 77 1.61 -17.25 12.45
CA PRO A 77 1.27 -17.29 13.86
C PRO A 77 0.37 -16.09 14.22
N ILE A 78 -0.45 -16.23 15.25
CA ILE A 78 -1.13 -15.09 15.86
C ILE A 78 -0.08 -14.19 16.54
N TYR A 79 -0.22 -12.89 16.32
CA TYR A 79 0.56 -11.86 16.99
C TYR A 79 -0.30 -11.16 18.04
N GLU A 80 0.24 -11.01 19.25
CA GLU A 80 -0.38 -10.23 20.31
C GLU A 80 0.22 -8.84 20.33
N TYR A 81 -0.58 -7.87 19.91
CA TYR A 81 -0.19 -6.47 19.86
C TYR A 81 -0.63 -5.73 21.13
N SER A 82 0.23 -4.91 21.70
CA SER A 82 -0.09 -4.01 22.80
C SER A 82 -0.42 -2.63 22.28
N VAL A 83 -1.66 -2.19 22.47
CA VAL A 83 -2.16 -0.88 22.03
C VAL A 83 -1.32 0.25 22.62
N ARG A 84 -0.88 1.18 21.79
CA ARG A 84 -0.05 2.34 22.12
C ARG A 84 -0.87 3.62 22.15
N SER A 85 -0.29 4.68 22.70
CA SER A 85 -0.86 6.03 22.59
C SER A 85 -1.00 6.43 21.14
N GLY A 86 -2.12 7.06 20.78
CA GLY A 86 -2.42 7.46 19.41
C GLY A 86 -2.94 6.36 18.48
N ASP A 87 -2.97 5.09 18.90
CA ASP A 87 -3.53 4.02 18.10
C ASP A 87 -5.05 4.18 17.92
N ASN A 88 -5.47 3.89 16.70
CA ASN A 88 -6.84 3.54 16.38
C ASN A 88 -6.85 2.20 15.64
N LEU A 89 -8.00 1.58 15.51
CA LEU A 89 -8.10 0.24 14.92
C LEU A 89 -7.64 0.21 13.45
N GLY A 90 -7.83 1.32 12.72
CA GLY A 90 -7.36 1.45 11.33
C GLY A 90 -5.84 1.50 11.25
N ARG A 91 -5.18 2.27 12.14
CA ARG A 91 -3.70 2.32 12.23
C ARG A 91 -3.11 0.95 12.51
N ILE A 92 -3.67 0.24 13.49
CA ILE A 92 -3.22 -1.12 13.80
C ILE A 92 -3.44 -2.04 12.61
N ALA A 93 -4.61 -1.98 11.96
CA ALA A 93 -4.90 -2.78 10.78
C ALA A 93 -3.92 -2.48 9.62
N GLY A 94 -3.67 -1.21 9.33
CA GLY A 94 -2.72 -0.79 8.30
C GLY A 94 -1.29 -1.26 8.58
N GLN A 95 -0.83 -1.16 9.84
CA GLN A 95 0.49 -1.64 10.27
C GLN A 95 0.71 -3.12 9.96
N PHE A 96 -0.32 -3.94 10.09
CA PHE A 96 -0.25 -5.38 9.83
C PHE A 96 -0.79 -5.79 8.45
N GLY A 97 -1.21 -4.84 7.61
CA GLY A 97 -1.74 -5.09 6.27
C GLY A 97 -3.04 -5.89 6.25
N VAL A 98 -3.87 -5.73 7.29
CA VAL A 98 -5.14 -6.44 7.46
C VAL A 98 -6.31 -5.46 7.49
N ARG A 99 -7.54 -5.96 7.50
CA ARG A 99 -8.73 -5.12 7.70
C ARG A 99 -9.04 -5.00 9.19
N ALA A 100 -9.49 -3.82 9.62
CA ALA A 100 -9.93 -3.58 11.00
C ALA A 100 -10.96 -4.62 11.47
N LYS A 101 -11.90 -5.02 10.61
CA LYS A 101 -12.89 -6.06 10.90
C LYS A 101 -12.29 -7.44 11.14
N ASP A 102 -11.13 -7.77 10.54
CA ASP A 102 -10.44 -9.04 10.81
C ASP A 102 -9.88 -9.06 12.22
N ILE A 103 -9.38 -7.89 12.70
CA ILE A 103 -8.96 -7.72 14.09
C ILE A 103 -10.17 -7.83 15.03
N VAL A 104 -11.29 -7.17 14.72
CA VAL A 104 -12.54 -7.27 15.51
C VAL A 104 -13.02 -8.72 15.62
N ARG A 105 -12.95 -9.49 14.53
CA ARG A 105 -13.34 -10.90 14.50
C ARG A 105 -12.56 -11.75 15.50
N LEU A 106 -11.27 -11.48 15.66
CA LEU A 106 -10.38 -12.22 16.57
C LEU A 106 -10.51 -11.80 18.04
N ASN A 107 -11.09 -10.63 18.32
CA ASN A 107 -11.09 -10.02 19.64
C ASN A 107 -12.51 -9.76 20.15
N ALA A 108 -13.00 -10.63 21.05
CA ALA A 108 -14.39 -10.57 21.53
C ALA A 108 -14.77 -9.21 22.16
N LYS A 109 -13.85 -8.55 22.88
CA LYS A 109 -14.09 -7.24 23.47
C LYS A 109 -14.35 -6.16 22.42
N LEU A 110 -13.66 -6.21 21.27
CA LEU A 110 -13.84 -5.27 20.16
C LEU A 110 -15.13 -5.48 19.36
N LYS A 111 -15.76 -6.66 19.46
CA LYS A 111 -17.06 -6.91 18.84
C LYS A 111 -18.17 -6.04 19.45
N LYS A 112 -18.05 -5.68 20.72
CA LYS A 112 -19.04 -4.83 21.42
C LYS A 112 -18.88 -3.35 21.04
N ASP A 113 -17.64 -2.87 20.96
CA ASP A 113 -17.28 -1.51 20.55
C ASP A 113 -15.89 -1.50 19.87
N PRO A 114 -15.83 -1.45 18.54
CA PRO A 114 -14.57 -1.43 17.80
C PRO A 114 -13.69 -0.18 18.06
N ASN A 115 -14.28 0.89 18.56
CA ASN A 115 -13.58 2.15 18.82
C ASN A 115 -13.00 2.23 20.24
N LYS A 116 -13.40 1.31 21.13
CA LYS A 116 -12.95 1.32 22.52
C LYS A 116 -11.62 0.57 22.68
N LEU A 117 -10.54 1.28 22.40
CA LEU A 117 -9.17 0.84 22.66
C LEU A 117 -8.62 1.52 23.92
N SER A 118 -7.88 0.77 24.73
CA SER A 118 -7.16 1.29 25.89
C SER A 118 -5.67 1.08 25.72
N ILE A 119 -4.86 2.05 26.08
CA ILE A 119 -3.39 1.93 26.07
C ILE A 119 -2.99 0.71 26.91
N GLY A 120 -2.08 -0.13 26.39
CA GLY A 120 -1.65 -1.38 27.01
C GLY A 120 -2.59 -2.57 26.78
N GLN A 121 -3.79 -2.36 26.20
CA GLN A 121 -4.70 -3.46 25.85
C GLN A 121 -4.02 -4.41 24.88
N LYS A 122 -4.09 -5.72 25.19
CA LYS A 122 -3.61 -6.77 24.29
C LYS A 122 -4.69 -7.13 23.29
N ILE A 123 -4.35 -7.09 22.00
CA ILE A 123 -5.22 -7.52 20.90
C ILE A 123 -4.52 -8.51 19.99
N LEU A 124 -5.28 -9.46 19.47
CA LEU A 124 -4.79 -10.51 18.58
C LEU A 124 -4.91 -10.07 17.13
N VAL A 125 -3.85 -10.29 16.35
CA VAL A 125 -3.78 -9.97 14.93
C VAL A 125 -3.21 -11.15 14.15
N CYS A 126 -3.71 -11.40 12.95
CA CYS A 126 -3.11 -12.29 11.96
C CYS A 126 -2.33 -11.45 10.94
N PRO A 127 -1.04 -11.20 11.11
CA PRO A 127 -0.31 -10.23 10.31
C PRO A 127 -0.10 -10.71 8.87
N GLU A 128 -0.39 -9.86 7.89
CA GLU A 128 -0.02 -10.01 6.48
C GLU A 128 1.24 -9.20 6.13
N ILE A 129 1.58 -8.22 6.96
CA ILE A 129 2.88 -7.55 7.03
C ILE A 129 3.53 -8.01 8.33
N ALA A 130 4.78 -8.45 8.27
CA ALA A 130 5.52 -8.89 9.47
C ALA A 130 5.57 -7.76 10.51
N PRO A 131 5.30 -8.04 11.79
CA PRO A 131 5.44 -7.06 12.86
C PRO A 131 6.85 -6.50 12.90
N HIS A 132 6.96 -5.19 13.10
CA HIS A 132 8.22 -4.50 13.30
C HIS A 132 8.44 -4.19 14.78
N LEU A 133 9.71 -4.23 15.21
CA LEU A 133 10.12 -3.72 16.51
C LEU A 133 10.35 -2.22 16.41
N TYR A 134 9.60 -1.46 17.21
CA TYR A 134 9.75 0.00 17.30
C TYR A 134 10.28 0.39 18.67
N GLU A 135 11.18 1.36 18.67
CA GLU A 135 11.76 1.96 19.86
C GLU A 135 11.52 3.46 19.86
N GLU A 136 11.09 4.03 21.00
CA GLU A 136 10.97 5.48 21.13
C GLU A 136 12.38 6.10 21.13
N GLY A 137 12.59 7.11 20.30
CA GLY A 137 13.82 7.89 20.22
C GLY A 137 13.49 9.38 20.15
N THR A 138 14.53 10.22 20.24
CA THR A 138 14.40 11.68 20.16
C THR A 138 14.98 12.18 18.84
N TYR A 139 14.28 13.10 18.20
CA TYR A 139 14.75 13.85 17.03
C TYR A 139 14.77 15.34 17.36
N THR A 140 15.92 15.99 17.14
CA THR A 140 16.04 17.44 17.26
C THR A 140 15.63 18.11 15.96
N VAL A 141 14.61 18.97 16.00
CA VAL A 141 14.06 19.70 14.86
C VAL A 141 15.11 20.61 14.25
N LYS A 142 15.27 20.57 12.93
CA LYS A 142 16.20 21.40 12.16
C LYS A 142 15.44 22.53 11.47
N SER A 143 16.19 23.53 10.97
CA SER A 143 15.63 24.58 10.13
C SER A 143 15.00 23.98 8.88
N GLY A 144 13.77 24.38 8.57
CA GLY A 144 12.99 23.89 7.43
C GLY A 144 12.16 22.63 7.69
N ASP A 145 12.36 21.95 8.82
CA ASP A 145 11.56 20.77 9.14
C ASP A 145 10.08 21.12 9.40
N SER A 146 9.20 20.27 8.90
CA SER A 146 7.77 20.24 9.20
C SER A 146 7.37 18.93 9.88
N TRP A 147 6.20 18.92 10.54
CA TRP A 147 5.62 17.69 11.08
C TRP A 147 5.50 16.57 10.02
N SER A 148 5.18 16.93 8.77
CA SER A 148 5.01 15.96 7.69
C SER A 148 6.34 15.35 7.24
N GLU A 149 7.39 16.16 7.09
CA GLU A 149 8.71 15.69 6.67
C GLU A 149 9.37 14.82 7.73
N ILE A 150 9.31 15.25 9.01
CA ILE A 150 9.82 14.42 10.10
C ILE A 150 9.04 13.09 10.17
N ALA A 151 7.71 13.14 10.07
CA ALA A 151 6.88 11.94 10.13
C ALA A 151 7.19 10.96 8.98
N GLU A 152 7.31 11.43 7.74
CA GLU A 152 7.65 10.60 6.58
C GLU A 152 9.01 9.91 6.76
N LYS A 153 10.01 10.63 7.29
CA LYS A 153 11.35 10.08 7.59
C LYS A 153 11.29 8.88 8.52
N TYR A 154 10.35 8.86 9.45
CA TYR A 154 10.15 7.75 10.41
C TYR A 154 8.98 6.81 10.03
N GLY A 155 8.43 6.94 8.83
CA GLY A 155 7.36 6.08 8.31
C GLY A 155 6.01 6.28 9.01
N MET A 156 5.73 7.51 9.45
CA MET A 156 4.53 7.92 10.18
C MET A 156 3.73 8.95 9.38
N THR A 157 2.51 9.21 9.77
CA THR A 157 1.80 10.44 9.39
C THR A 157 2.14 11.57 10.36
N ALA A 158 1.98 12.83 9.92
CA ALA A 158 2.16 13.98 10.82
C ALA A 158 1.28 13.88 12.08
N LYS A 159 0.04 13.38 11.93
CA LYS A 159 -0.86 13.15 13.05
C LYS A 159 -0.36 12.09 14.04
N GLU A 160 0.15 10.96 13.53
CA GLU A 160 0.76 9.91 14.39
C GLU A 160 1.94 10.45 15.17
N LEU A 161 2.81 11.22 14.50
CA LEU A 161 3.96 11.85 15.14
C LEU A 161 3.50 12.83 16.24
N GLN A 162 2.49 13.66 15.97
CA GLN A 162 1.91 14.58 16.97
C GLN A 162 1.26 13.84 18.14
N ASP A 163 0.51 12.76 17.87
CA ASP A 163 -0.16 11.94 18.89
C ASP A 163 0.83 11.21 19.80
N LEU A 164 2.05 10.96 19.33
CA LEU A 164 3.13 10.33 20.09
C LEU A 164 3.72 11.28 21.15
N GLN A 165 3.61 12.61 20.95
CA GLN A 165 4.25 13.59 21.82
C GLN A 165 3.63 13.64 23.23
N LYS A 166 4.49 13.88 24.23
CA LYS A 166 4.15 13.98 25.65
C LYS A 166 4.70 15.29 26.23
N GLY A 167 4.35 15.60 27.47
CA GLY A 167 4.96 16.70 28.24
C GLY A 167 4.80 18.09 27.60
N SER A 168 5.91 18.83 27.52
CA SER A 168 5.97 20.19 26.97
C SER A 168 5.61 20.27 25.52
N MET A 169 6.07 19.29 24.70
CA MET A 169 5.78 19.24 23.28
C MET A 169 4.29 19.00 23.02
N ARG A 170 3.62 18.14 23.79
CA ARG A 170 2.17 17.96 23.71
C ARG A 170 1.42 19.25 23.98
N LYS A 171 1.80 19.97 25.04
CA LYS A 171 1.21 21.31 25.38
C LYS A 171 1.41 22.32 24.26
N LYS A 172 2.58 22.30 23.58
CA LYS A 172 2.89 23.17 22.44
C LYS A 172 1.96 22.88 21.25
N ILE A 173 1.71 21.61 20.95
CA ILE A 173 0.78 21.17 19.90
C ILE A 173 -0.66 21.57 20.23
N ASP A 174 -1.11 21.31 21.46
CA ASP A 174 -2.48 21.62 21.90
C ASP A 174 -2.75 23.13 21.88
N ALA A 175 -1.71 23.96 22.04
CA ALA A 175 -1.76 25.41 21.90
C ALA A 175 -1.68 25.90 20.44
N GLY A 176 -1.68 25.00 19.45
CA GLY A 176 -1.58 25.34 18.02
C GLY A 176 -0.24 25.95 17.60
N LYS A 177 0.81 25.79 18.40
CA LYS A 177 2.14 26.35 18.10
C LYS A 177 2.92 25.44 17.17
N SER A 178 3.63 26.04 16.21
CA SER A 178 4.54 25.33 15.29
C SER A 178 5.79 24.86 16.02
N ILE A 179 6.39 23.76 15.52
CA ILE A 179 7.73 23.33 15.94
C ILE A 179 8.78 24.35 15.48
N GLN A 180 9.86 24.44 16.23
CA GLN A 180 10.97 25.34 15.97
C GLN A 180 12.29 24.58 15.95
N PRO A 181 13.32 25.05 15.22
CA PRO A 181 14.64 24.47 15.30
C PRO A 181 15.13 24.38 16.76
N GLY A 182 15.68 23.22 17.13
CA GLY A 182 16.10 22.90 18.49
C GLY A 182 15.03 22.24 19.37
N ASP A 183 13.75 22.22 18.95
CA ASP A 183 12.74 21.42 19.64
C ASP A 183 13.08 19.92 19.60
N GLU A 184 12.78 19.21 20.67
CA GLU A 184 12.91 17.75 20.72
C GLU A 184 11.55 17.10 20.54
N VAL A 185 11.45 16.21 19.54
CA VAL A 185 10.24 15.43 19.27
C VAL A 185 10.52 13.93 19.44
N THR A 186 9.60 13.23 20.07
CA THR A 186 9.64 11.76 20.18
C THR A 186 9.29 11.14 18.83
N VAL A 187 10.09 10.18 18.38
CA VAL A 187 9.92 9.44 17.12
C VAL A 187 9.93 7.94 17.37
N LEU A 188 9.41 7.14 16.43
CA LEU A 188 9.51 5.68 16.46
C LEU A 188 10.60 5.21 15.51
N ILE A 189 11.68 4.69 16.06
CA ILE A 189 12.79 4.10 15.30
C ILE A 189 12.44 2.65 15.00
N ASP A 190 12.44 2.29 13.72
CA ASP A 190 12.22 0.92 13.26
C ASP A 190 13.50 0.10 13.42
N ARG A 191 13.45 -0.96 14.24
CA ARG A 191 14.56 -1.88 14.52
C ARG A 191 14.50 -3.14 13.67
N GLY A 192 13.57 -3.21 12.72
CA GLY A 192 13.41 -4.34 11.80
C GLY A 192 12.25 -5.26 12.14
N VAL A 193 12.11 -6.31 11.32
CA VAL A 193 10.96 -7.21 11.36
C VAL A 193 11.15 -8.40 12.28
N LEU A 194 10.06 -8.88 12.86
CA LEU A 194 10.01 -10.17 13.56
C LEU A 194 9.86 -11.30 12.52
N GLY A 195 10.96 -11.89 12.10
CA GLY A 195 11.01 -12.90 11.02
C GLY A 195 10.09 -14.12 11.22
N ALA A 196 9.77 -14.46 12.49
CA ALA A 196 8.83 -15.54 12.80
C ALA A 196 7.42 -15.33 12.24
N PHE A 197 7.03 -14.07 11.98
CA PHE A 197 5.71 -13.68 11.47
C PHE A 197 5.72 -13.39 9.95
N MET A 198 6.82 -13.62 9.26
CA MET A 198 6.86 -13.47 7.80
C MET A 198 5.86 -14.44 7.16
N PRO A 199 4.88 -13.92 6.39
CA PRO A 199 4.02 -14.79 5.60
C PRO A 199 4.85 -15.69 4.68
N PRO A 200 4.37 -16.90 4.34
CA PRO A 200 5.03 -17.71 3.32
C PRO A 200 5.19 -16.95 2.01
N ASP A 201 6.29 -17.23 1.28
CA ASP A 201 6.45 -16.72 -0.09
C ASP A 201 5.35 -17.33 -0.97
N GLU A 202 4.38 -16.50 -1.34
CA GLU A 202 3.24 -16.88 -2.15
C GLU A 202 3.43 -16.51 -3.63
N ASP A 203 4.53 -15.85 -3.98
CA ASP A 203 4.76 -15.36 -5.33
C ASP A 203 5.12 -16.48 -6.31
N LYS A 204 5.72 -17.58 -5.80
CA LYS A 204 6.15 -18.72 -6.62
C LYS A 204 5.21 -19.92 -6.48
N GLY A 205 5.05 -20.66 -7.57
CA GLY A 205 4.32 -21.92 -7.57
C GLY A 205 3.51 -22.19 -8.83
N VAL A 206 2.57 -23.12 -8.72
CA VAL A 206 1.70 -23.56 -9.83
C VAL A 206 0.24 -23.38 -9.44
N LEU A 207 -0.60 -23.20 -10.44
CA LEU A 207 -2.05 -23.21 -10.33
C LEU A 207 -2.56 -24.61 -10.69
N LYS A 208 -2.98 -25.39 -9.70
CA LYS A 208 -3.39 -26.79 -9.93
C LYS A 208 -4.59 -26.92 -10.85
N ILE A 209 -5.60 -26.05 -10.66
CA ILE A 209 -6.82 -25.99 -11.43
C ILE A 209 -7.10 -24.53 -11.76
N GLY A 210 -6.76 -24.12 -12.99
CA GLY A 210 -7.02 -22.75 -13.48
C GLY A 210 -8.43 -22.64 -14.03
N VAL A 211 -9.19 -21.69 -13.49
CA VAL A 211 -10.51 -21.29 -13.99
C VAL A 211 -10.32 -20.05 -14.85
N PRO A 212 -10.83 -20.03 -16.11
CA PRO A 212 -10.71 -18.85 -16.96
C PRO A 212 -11.59 -17.71 -16.45
N LEU A 213 -11.15 -16.49 -16.65
CA LEU A 213 -12.00 -15.32 -16.61
C LEU A 213 -12.68 -15.21 -17.98
N ASP A 214 -13.96 -15.60 -18.05
CA ASP A 214 -14.73 -15.49 -19.29
C ASP A 214 -15.00 -14.02 -19.66
N PRO A 215 -15.22 -13.71 -20.95
CA PRO A 215 -15.65 -12.38 -21.40
C PRO A 215 -16.85 -11.87 -20.59
N GLY A 216 -16.88 -10.56 -20.32
CA GLY A 216 -17.94 -9.95 -19.54
C GLY A 216 -18.32 -8.56 -20.06
N LYS A 217 -19.56 -8.14 -19.78
CA LYS A 217 -20.10 -6.87 -20.26
C LYS A 217 -19.30 -5.64 -19.80
N HIS A 218 -18.71 -5.69 -18.62
CA HIS A 218 -18.13 -4.56 -17.92
C HIS A 218 -16.60 -4.51 -17.96
N TYR A 219 -15.95 -5.46 -18.64
CA TYR A 219 -14.51 -5.51 -18.73
C TYR A 219 -14.04 -6.12 -20.06
N TYR A 220 -12.86 -5.73 -20.47
CA TYR A 220 -12.09 -6.27 -21.57
C TYR A 220 -10.91 -7.06 -21.05
N ILE A 221 -10.63 -8.24 -21.59
CA ILE A 221 -9.52 -9.10 -21.21
C ILE A 221 -8.40 -8.93 -22.23
N LYS A 222 -7.26 -8.39 -21.80
CA LYS A 222 -6.12 -8.09 -22.64
C LYS A 222 -5.51 -9.35 -23.28
N ARG A 223 -5.30 -10.38 -22.47
CA ARG A 223 -4.67 -11.65 -22.89
C ARG A 223 -5.44 -12.85 -22.33
N PRO A 224 -6.46 -13.37 -23.05
CA PRO A 224 -7.29 -14.46 -22.55
C PRO A 224 -6.52 -15.72 -22.13
N HIS A 225 -5.39 -16.04 -22.81
CA HIS A 225 -4.53 -17.17 -22.46
C HIS A 225 -3.74 -17.00 -21.15
N LEU A 226 -3.72 -15.79 -20.57
CA LEU A 226 -3.13 -15.47 -19.28
C LEU A 226 -4.19 -15.04 -18.23
N ALA A 227 -5.47 -15.24 -18.52
CA ALA A 227 -6.58 -14.85 -17.67
C ALA A 227 -7.13 -16.05 -16.87
N PHE A 228 -6.25 -16.87 -16.27
CA PHE A 228 -6.64 -18.00 -15.44
C PHE A 228 -6.33 -17.74 -13.97
N GLY A 229 -7.29 -17.96 -13.11
CA GLY A 229 -7.13 -17.81 -11.66
C GLY A 229 -7.69 -19.01 -10.88
N THR A 230 -7.56 -18.96 -9.55
CA THR A 230 -8.35 -19.86 -8.72
C THR A 230 -9.84 -19.53 -8.87
N ALA A 231 -10.75 -20.49 -8.65
CA ALA A 231 -12.18 -20.23 -8.69
C ALA A 231 -12.59 -19.07 -7.75
N HIS A 232 -11.92 -18.97 -6.59
CA HIS A 232 -12.09 -17.90 -5.64
C HIS A 232 -11.67 -16.52 -6.22
N THR A 233 -10.49 -16.43 -6.82
CA THR A 233 -9.98 -15.21 -7.47
C THR A 233 -10.89 -14.74 -8.59
N ILE A 234 -11.28 -15.65 -9.50
CA ILE A 234 -12.17 -15.32 -10.62
C ILE A 234 -13.53 -14.78 -10.12
N LYS A 235 -14.10 -15.43 -9.09
CA LYS A 235 -15.34 -14.95 -8.46
C LYS A 235 -15.17 -13.57 -7.83
N ALA A 236 -14.05 -13.31 -7.17
CA ALA A 236 -13.78 -12.03 -6.53
C ALA A 236 -13.62 -10.91 -7.57
N ILE A 237 -12.90 -11.16 -8.68
CA ILE A 237 -12.74 -10.20 -9.80
C ILE A 237 -14.12 -9.86 -10.39
N LYS A 238 -14.92 -10.88 -10.77
CA LYS A 238 -16.26 -10.67 -11.33
C LYS A 238 -17.15 -9.86 -10.37
N ARG A 239 -17.11 -10.16 -9.07
CA ARG A 239 -17.88 -9.45 -8.04
C ARG A 239 -17.44 -7.98 -7.91
N ALA A 240 -16.12 -7.72 -7.89
CA ALA A 240 -15.59 -6.36 -7.78
C ALA A 240 -16.02 -5.51 -8.98
N ILE A 241 -15.80 -5.98 -10.20
CA ILE A 241 -16.13 -5.24 -11.41
C ILE A 241 -17.65 -5.04 -11.56
N SER A 242 -18.45 -6.08 -11.25
CA SER A 242 -19.91 -5.95 -11.27
C SER A 242 -20.41 -4.95 -10.21
N GLY A 243 -19.85 -4.97 -9.01
CA GLY A 243 -20.16 -4.01 -7.96
C GLY A 243 -19.81 -2.57 -8.38
N TYR A 244 -18.62 -2.37 -8.95
CA TYR A 244 -18.21 -1.09 -9.51
C TYR A 244 -19.18 -0.58 -10.57
N ALA A 245 -19.54 -1.42 -11.55
CA ALA A 245 -20.41 -1.04 -12.66
C ALA A 245 -21.85 -0.65 -12.25
N GLN A 246 -22.28 -1.07 -11.05
CA GLN A 246 -23.62 -0.74 -10.51
C GLN A 246 -23.62 0.55 -9.68
N LEU A 247 -22.47 1.15 -9.38
CA LEU A 247 -22.38 2.36 -8.57
C LEU A 247 -23.05 3.54 -9.30
N LYS A 248 -23.82 4.34 -8.53
CA LYS A 248 -24.44 5.58 -9.03
C LYS A 248 -23.35 6.53 -9.53
N GLY A 249 -23.49 7.05 -10.75
CA GLY A 249 -22.52 7.92 -11.41
C GLY A 249 -21.37 7.19 -12.14
N ILE A 250 -21.29 5.86 -12.04
CA ILE A 250 -20.33 5.03 -12.78
C ILE A 250 -21.00 4.35 -14.00
N LYS A 251 -22.32 4.12 -13.92
CA LYS A 251 -23.10 3.45 -14.96
C LYS A 251 -22.83 4.07 -16.34
N GLY A 252 -22.51 3.24 -17.33
CA GLY A 252 -22.19 3.70 -18.70
C GLY A 252 -20.72 4.16 -18.88
N GLY A 253 -19.87 4.00 -17.88
CA GLY A 253 -18.43 4.23 -18.01
C GLY A 253 -17.73 3.20 -18.92
N PRO A 254 -16.44 3.43 -19.25
CA PRO A 254 -15.67 2.52 -20.09
C PRO A 254 -15.57 1.13 -19.44
N GLN A 255 -15.36 0.11 -20.28
CA GLN A 255 -15.05 -1.23 -19.80
C GLN A 255 -13.72 -1.21 -19.01
N ILE A 256 -13.67 -1.99 -17.94
CA ILE A 256 -12.46 -2.12 -17.15
C ILE A 256 -11.46 -3.01 -17.90
N HIS A 257 -10.25 -2.53 -18.04
CA HIS A 257 -9.19 -3.26 -18.70
C HIS A 257 -8.55 -4.27 -17.73
N VAL A 258 -8.75 -5.56 -17.97
CA VAL A 258 -8.16 -6.65 -17.17
C VAL A 258 -6.94 -7.19 -17.90
N GLY A 259 -5.79 -7.12 -17.26
CA GLY A 259 -4.53 -7.66 -17.71
C GLY A 259 -4.32 -9.12 -17.32
N ASP A 260 -3.10 -9.45 -16.92
CA ASP A 260 -2.72 -10.82 -16.60
C ASP A 260 -3.22 -11.27 -15.23
N ILE A 261 -3.59 -12.54 -15.14
CA ILE A 261 -3.88 -13.24 -13.88
C ILE A 261 -2.83 -14.33 -13.67
N SER A 262 -2.82 -15.34 -14.53
CA SER A 262 -1.77 -16.35 -14.63
C SER A 262 -1.97 -17.20 -15.90
N ALA A 263 -0.97 -18.01 -16.27
CA ALA A 263 -1.18 -19.07 -17.23
C ALA A 263 -2.14 -20.14 -16.68
N ARG A 264 -2.73 -20.95 -17.55
CA ARG A 264 -3.71 -22.00 -17.17
C ARG A 264 -3.20 -22.96 -16.08
N GLY A 265 -1.92 -23.34 -16.12
CA GLY A 265 -1.26 -24.20 -15.12
C GLY A 265 -0.46 -23.43 -14.08
N GLY A 266 -0.51 -22.11 -14.09
CA GLY A 266 0.36 -21.25 -13.26
C GLY A 266 1.82 -21.32 -13.67
N GLY A 267 2.73 -21.19 -12.70
CA GLY A 267 4.16 -21.19 -12.93
C GLY A 267 4.71 -19.83 -13.36
N PRO A 268 6.03 -19.74 -13.61
CA PRO A 268 6.70 -18.48 -13.95
C PRO A 268 6.10 -17.82 -15.19
N LEU A 269 5.82 -16.51 -15.10
CA LEU A 269 5.32 -15.69 -16.20
C LEU A 269 6.35 -14.61 -16.55
N ARG A 270 6.75 -14.53 -17.83
CA ARG A 270 7.74 -13.55 -18.28
C ARG A 270 7.28 -12.12 -17.95
N GLY A 271 8.17 -11.34 -17.36
CA GLY A 271 7.89 -9.96 -16.93
C GLY A 271 7.22 -9.82 -15.56
N HIS A 272 6.85 -10.91 -14.91
CA HIS A 272 6.20 -10.89 -13.60
C HIS A 272 6.97 -11.72 -12.58
N LYS A 273 7.10 -11.19 -11.36
CA LYS A 273 7.63 -11.93 -10.19
C LYS A 273 6.53 -12.77 -9.52
N SER A 274 5.28 -12.35 -9.65
CA SER A 274 4.05 -13.01 -9.19
C SER A 274 3.25 -13.59 -10.36
N HIS A 275 1.93 -13.66 -10.29
CA HIS A 275 1.05 -14.21 -11.34
C HIS A 275 1.26 -15.72 -11.62
N GLN A 276 1.75 -16.46 -10.61
CA GLN A 276 2.10 -17.87 -10.79
C GLN A 276 1.04 -18.84 -10.23
N LYS A 277 0.19 -18.38 -9.33
CA LYS A 277 -0.79 -19.22 -8.59
C LYS A 277 -2.25 -18.84 -8.84
N GLY A 278 -2.50 -17.93 -9.77
CA GLY A 278 -3.84 -17.43 -10.05
C GLY A 278 -4.48 -16.66 -8.89
N LEU A 279 -3.65 -15.99 -8.08
CA LEU A 279 -4.06 -15.15 -6.95
C LEU A 279 -3.85 -13.66 -7.20
N ASP A 280 -3.33 -13.31 -8.36
CA ASP A 280 -2.97 -11.95 -8.74
C ASP A 280 -3.75 -11.54 -9.98
N VAL A 281 -4.04 -10.24 -10.14
CA VAL A 281 -4.59 -9.67 -11.38
C VAL A 281 -4.11 -8.24 -11.57
N ASP A 282 -3.69 -7.91 -12.78
CA ASP A 282 -3.43 -6.56 -13.22
C ASP A 282 -4.71 -5.91 -13.75
N VAL A 283 -5.01 -4.70 -13.32
CA VAL A 283 -6.21 -3.98 -13.70
C VAL A 283 -5.84 -2.57 -14.11
N GLY A 284 -6.26 -2.16 -15.31
CA GLY A 284 -6.02 -0.83 -15.84
C GLY A 284 -6.64 0.28 -14.97
N LEU A 285 -5.98 1.43 -14.96
CA LEU A 285 -6.54 2.65 -14.37
C LEU A 285 -7.77 3.10 -15.19
N VAL A 286 -8.72 3.74 -14.54
CA VAL A 286 -9.79 4.41 -15.27
C VAL A 286 -9.29 5.78 -15.69
N LEU A 287 -9.17 6.00 -16.99
CA LEU A 287 -8.68 7.23 -17.58
C LEU A 287 -9.82 8.08 -18.13
N LYS A 288 -9.54 9.36 -18.37
CA LYS A 288 -10.47 10.37 -18.92
C LYS A 288 -9.82 11.11 -20.09
N GLY A 289 -10.60 11.98 -20.75
CA GLY A 289 -10.14 12.73 -21.92
C GLY A 289 -9.83 11.79 -23.10
N ASP A 290 -8.79 12.08 -23.84
CA ASP A 290 -8.37 11.32 -25.03
C ASP A 290 -7.92 9.89 -24.72
N ASP A 291 -7.52 9.64 -23.48
CA ASP A 291 -7.11 8.30 -23.01
C ASP A 291 -8.31 7.45 -22.51
N ALA A 292 -9.54 8.00 -22.54
CA ALA A 292 -10.72 7.30 -22.03
C ALA A 292 -11.08 6.07 -22.89
N GLY A 293 -11.25 4.91 -22.25
CA GLY A 293 -11.63 3.66 -22.92
C GLY A 293 -10.53 2.96 -23.70
N GLU A 294 -9.27 3.45 -23.62
CA GLU A 294 -8.13 2.76 -24.21
C GLU A 294 -7.98 1.35 -23.65
N VAL A 295 -7.76 0.39 -24.55
CA VAL A 295 -7.65 -1.04 -24.21
C VAL A 295 -6.22 -1.49 -23.90
N ARG A 296 -5.33 -0.55 -23.62
CA ARG A 296 -3.94 -0.76 -23.19
C ARG A 296 -3.68 -0.05 -21.87
N PHE A 297 -2.71 -0.53 -21.13
CA PHE A 297 -2.27 0.17 -19.92
C PHE A 297 -1.51 1.43 -20.32
N LEU A 298 -2.00 2.59 -19.88
CA LEU A 298 -1.38 3.89 -20.10
C LEU A 298 -0.99 4.51 -18.76
N THR A 299 0.15 5.19 -18.76
CA THR A 299 0.65 5.88 -17.58
C THR A 299 -0.37 6.87 -17.01
N GLY A 300 -0.76 6.65 -15.76
CA GLY A 300 -1.65 7.55 -15.03
C GLY A 300 -0.93 8.85 -14.66
N ARG A 301 -1.56 9.98 -14.99
CA ARG A 301 -1.13 11.35 -14.67
C ARG A 301 -2.30 12.10 -14.05
N VAL A 302 -2.03 13.28 -13.51
CA VAL A 302 -3.07 14.14 -12.90
C VAL A 302 -4.13 14.55 -13.94
N ASP A 303 -3.69 14.82 -15.16
CA ASP A 303 -4.52 15.28 -16.27
C ASP A 303 -5.43 14.20 -16.86
N ASN A 304 -4.94 12.94 -16.97
CA ASN A 304 -5.68 11.86 -17.61
C ASN A 304 -6.35 10.85 -16.65
N LEU A 305 -5.98 10.85 -15.36
CA LEU A 305 -6.58 9.92 -14.39
C LEU A 305 -8.00 10.35 -14.02
N ASP A 306 -8.99 9.47 -14.21
CA ASP A 306 -10.32 9.64 -13.59
C ASP A 306 -10.23 9.18 -12.11
N ILE A 307 -9.82 10.11 -11.24
CA ILE A 307 -9.58 9.84 -9.83
C ILE A 307 -10.84 9.26 -9.14
N PRO A 308 -12.05 9.86 -9.30
CA PRO A 308 -13.26 9.30 -8.69
C PRO A 308 -13.56 7.87 -9.12
N ARG A 309 -13.45 7.57 -10.42
CA ARG A 309 -13.74 6.23 -10.95
C ARG A 309 -12.66 5.23 -10.58
N THR A 310 -11.38 5.61 -10.65
CA THR A 310 -10.28 4.75 -10.23
C THR A 310 -10.39 4.41 -8.74
N TRP A 311 -10.69 5.40 -7.88
CA TRP A 311 -10.93 5.15 -6.47
C TRP A 311 -12.11 4.20 -6.23
N ALA A 312 -13.23 4.43 -6.93
CA ALA A 312 -14.41 3.56 -6.82
C ALA A 312 -14.11 2.11 -7.23
N LEU A 313 -13.30 1.93 -8.27
CA LEU A 313 -12.88 0.61 -8.74
C LEU A 313 -11.98 -0.10 -7.71
N LEU A 314 -10.92 0.56 -7.22
CA LEU A 314 -10.07 0.01 -6.17
C LEU A 314 -10.90 -0.37 -4.93
N LYS A 315 -11.79 0.53 -4.53
CA LYS A 315 -12.68 0.29 -3.39
C LYS A 315 -13.60 -0.92 -3.61
N ALA A 316 -14.12 -1.12 -4.82
CA ALA A 316 -14.94 -2.29 -5.14
C ALA A 316 -14.16 -3.60 -4.98
N PHE A 317 -12.87 -3.64 -5.36
CA PHE A 317 -11.99 -4.78 -5.06
C PHE A 317 -11.80 -4.97 -3.56
N ILE A 318 -11.47 -3.91 -2.82
CA ILE A 318 -11.26 -3.96 -1.36
C ILE A 318 -12.53 -4.44 -0.63
N ASP A 319 -13.71 -4.02 -1.06
CA ASP A 319 -15.00 -4.36 -0.46
C ASP A 319 -15.41 -5.83 -0.70
N THR A 320 -14.75 -6.53 -1.63
CA THR A 320 -14.93 -7.99 -1.74
C THR A 320 -14.47 -8.73 -0.50
N ASN A 321 -13.56 -8.14 0.29
CA ASN A 321 -12.88 -8.72 1.45
C ASN A 321 -11.88 -9.85 1.13
N GLU A 322 -11.63 -10.07 -0.15
CA GLU A 322 -10.72 -11.11 -0.64
C GLU A 322 -9.33 -10.55 -0.98
N VAL A 323 -9.19 -9.22 -0.95
CA VAL A 323 -7.92 -8.56 -1.27
C VAL A 323 -6.97 -8.64 -0.08
N ARG A 324 -5.74 -9.09 -0.37
CA ARG A 324 -4.60 -9.07 0.54
C ARG A 324 -3.80 -7.77 0.42
N ALA A 325 -3.52 -7.36 -0.81
CA ALA A 325 -2.81 -6.12 -1.11
C ALA A 325 -3.17 -5.61 -2.50
N ILE A 326 -3.03 -4.31 -2.70
CA ILE A 326 -3.06 -3.65 -4.01
C ILE A 326 -1.73 -2.92 -4.17
N PHE A 327 -1.03 -3.18 -5.28
CA PHE A 327 0.20 -2.46 -5.60
C PHE A 327 -0.11 -1.34 -6.59
N LEU A 328 0.33 -0.13 -6.27
CA LEU A 328 0.05 1.09 -7.03
C LEU A 328 1.18 2.10 -6.83
N ASP A 329 1.50 2.91 -7.84
CA ASP A 329 2.47 4.00 -7.74
C ASP A 329 2.14 4.95 -6.59
N TYR A 330 3.18 5.41 -5.87
CA TYR A 330 3.01 6.25 -4.67
C TYR A 330 2.37 7.62 -4.98
N GLY A 331 2.71 8.20 -6.14
CA GLY A 331 2.10 9.46 -6.57
C GLY A 331 0.60 9.30 -6.88
N LEU A 332 0.21 8.18 -7.47
CA LEU A 332 -1.20 7.87 -7.69
C LEU A 332 -1.93 7.57 -6.38
N GLN A 333 -1.27 6.93 -5.39
CA GLN A 333 -1.84 6.78 -4.05
C GLN A 333 -2.17 8.14 -3.43
N LYS A 334 -1.28 9.15 -3.56
CA LYS A 334 -1.53 10.51 -3.08
C LYS A 334 -2.84 11.07 -3.64
N LEU A 335 -3.04 10.98 -4.96
CA LEU A 335 -4.25 11.50 -5.60
C LEU A 335 -5.53 10.81 -5.08
N LEU A 336 -5.49 9.49 -4.93
CA LEU A 336 -6.63 8.71 -4.42
C LEU A 336 -6.88 8.96 -2.94
N TYR A 337 -5.83 9.08 -2.13
CA TYR A 337 -5.91 9.41 -0.71
C TYR A 337 -6.57 10.77 -0.47
N GLU A 338 -6.10 11.81 -1.16
CA GLU A 338 -6.64 13.16 -1.04
C GLU A 338 -8.11 13.20 -1.53
N HIS A 339 -8.43 12.48 -2.61
CA HIS A 339 -9.80 12.34 -3.06
C HIS A 339 -10.69 11.66 -2.00
N ALA A 340 -10.25 10.53 -1.44
CA ALA A 340 -11.00 9.81 -0.41
C ALA A 340 -11.22 10.69 0.83
N LYS A 341 -10.17 11.41 1.28
CA LYS A 341 -10.22 12.36 2.38
C LYS A 341 -11.23 13.48 2.11
N LYS A 342 -11.17 14.12 0.93
CA LYS A 342 -12.12 15.16 0.50
C LYS A 342 -13.58 14.65 0.44
N LYS A 343 -13.77 13.35 0.15
CA LYS A 343 -15.09 12.70 0.16
C LYS A 343 -15.54 12.23 1.54
N GLY A 344 -14.84 12.63 2.61
CA GLY A 344 -15.23 12.36 3.98
C GLY A 344 -14.82 10.98 4.51
N ALA A 345 -13.85 10.30 3.88
CA ALA A 345 -13.30 9.08 4.45
C ALA A 345 -12.70 9.37 5.84
N ARG A 346 -13.06 8.56 6.83
CA ARG A 346 -12.53 8.68 8.19
C ARG A 346 -11.03 8.42 8.20
N GLU A 347 -10.30 9.11 9.06
CA GLU A 347 -8.85 8.94 9.24
C GLU A 347 -8.49 7.46 9.46
N SER A 348 -9.23 6.76 10.32
CA SER A 348 -9.02 5.33 10.56
C SER A 348 -9.18 4.46 9.30
N THR A 349 -10.02 4.86 8.35
CA THR A 349 -10.16 4.17 7.06
C THR A 349 -8.97 4.47 6.15
N LEU A 350 -8.51 5.72 6.09
CA LEU A 350 -7.32 6.11 5.35
C LEU A 350 -6.08 5.39 5.88
N ASP A 351 -5.95 5.33 7.22
CA ASP A 351 -4.88 4.62 7.93
C ASP A 351 -4.90 3.11 7.65
N GLU A 352 -6.07 2.49 7.56
CA GLU A 352 -6.22 1.07 7.23
C GLU A 352 -5.79 0.76 5.80
N LEU A 353 -6.13 1.65 4.86
CA LEU A 353 -6.06 1.34 3.44
C LEU A 353 -4.76 1.78 2.78
N PHE A 354 -4.20 2.95 3.10
CA PHE A 354 -3.12 3.55 2.33
C PHE A 354 -1.77 3.48 3.03
N GLN A 355 -0.74 3.18 2.24
CA GLN A 355 0.65 3.41 2.65
C GLN A 355 0.97 4.91 2.70
N TYR A 356 0.50 5.69 1.68
CA TYR A 356 0.64 7.14 1.68
C TYR A 356 -0.03 7.77 2.92
N PRO A 357 0.56 8.76 3.61
CA PRO A 357 1.80 9.49 3.29
C PRO A 357 3.06 9.00 4.02
N ARG A 358 3.17 7.75 4.43
CA ARG A 358 4.25 7.21 5.30
C ARG A 358 5.56 6.90 4.59
N GLY A 359 5.70 7.28 3.30
CA GLY A 359 6.90 7.06 2.49
C GLY A 359 6.87 5.75 1.68
N LYS A 360 7.53 5.78 0.50
CA LYS A 360 7.55 4.68 -0.48
C LYS A 360 8.15 3.38 0.06
N GLY A 361 9.13 3.47 0.95
CA GLY A 361 9.84 2.32 1.53
C GLY A 361 9.07 1.61 2.65
N ARG A 362 7.93 2.15 3.09
CA ARG A 362 7.20 1.62 4.23
C ARG A 362 6.20 0.54 3.83
N SER A 363 6.34 -0.67 4.35
CA SER A 363 5.29 -1.69 4.25
C SER A 363 4.13 -1.33 5.18
N TYR A 364 3.01 -0.85 4.61
CA TYR A 364 1.85 -0.39 5.37
C TYR A 364 0.59 -0.41 4.50
N GLY A 365 -0.56 -0.64 5.12
CA GLY A 365 -1.86 -0.57 4.46
C GLY A 365 -2.16 -1.72 3.50
N ILE A 366 -3.30 -1.63 2.86
CA ILE A 366 -3.73 -2.55 1.79
C ILE A 366 -3.17 -2.06 0.43
N ILE A 367 -3.17 -0.73 0.19
CA ILE A 367 -2.66 -0.10 -1.02
C ILE A 367 -1.21 0.30 -0.76
N ARG A 368 -0.26 -0.34 -1.46
CA ARG A 368 1.17 -0.23 -1.25
C ARG A 368 1.89 0.21 -2.51
N HIS A 369 2.98 0.95 -2.35
CA HIS A 369 3.82 1.30 -3.48
C HIS A 369 4.60 0.10 -4.03
N TRP A 370 4.61 -0.02 -5.34
CA TRP A 370 5.52 -0.89 -6.06
C TRP A 370 5.93 -0.23 -7.38
N LYS A 371 7.25 -0.22 -7.68
CA LYS A 371 7.78 0.33 -8.94
C LYS A 371 7.14 -0.37 -10.14
N GLY A 372 6.84 0.38 -11.20
CA GLY A 372 6.21 -0.16 -12.42
C GLY A 372 4.69 -0.21 -12.41
N HIS A 373 4.01 0.27 -11.34
CA HIS A 373 2.54 0.27 -11.22
C HIS A 373 1.95 1.68 -11.35
N ARG A 374 2.34 2.40 -12.42
CA ARG A 374 1.83 3.72 -12.75
C ARG A 374 0.81 3.74 -13.88
N ASP A 375 0.69 2.64 -14.62
CA ASP A 375 -0.25 2.44 -15.74
C ASP A 375 -1.37 1.44 -15.44
N HIS A 376 -1.25 0.73 -14.33
CA HIS A 376 -2.24 -0.19 -13.79
C HIS A 376 -2.09 -0.31 -12.28
N PHE A 377 -3.03 -0.96 -11.63
CA PHE A 377 -2.86 -1.46 -10.27
C PHE A 377 -2.91 -3.00 -10.28
N HIS A 378 -2.06 -3.59 -9.44
CA HIS A 378 -1.99 -5.04 -9.27
C HIS A 378 -2.73 -5.44 -8.00
N VAL A 379 -3.70 -6.32 -8.09
CA VAL A 379 -4.46 -6.85 -6.96
C VAL A 379 -3.98 -8.24 -6.61
N ARG A 380 -3.58 -8.43 -5.37
CA ARG A 380 -3.27 -9.73 -4.79
C ARG A 380 -4.40 -10.19 -3.88
N PHE A 381 -4.93 -11.37 -4.15
CA PHE A 381 -6.02 -11.96 -3.37
C PHE A 381 -5.50 -12.86 -2.24
N ARG A 382 -6.34 -13.05 -1.23
CA ARG A 382 -6.15 -14.03 -0.17
C ARG A 382 -6.40 -15.45 -0.73
N ARG A 383 -5.82 -16.46 -0.07
CA ARG A 383 -6.12 -17.87 -0.35
C ARG A 383 -7.40 -18.30 0.30
#